data_fab0320a5a4f52e99c9fb39c6553298d
#
_entry.id   fab0320a5a4f52e99c9fb39c6553298d
#
_cell.length_a   1.000
_cell.length_b   1.000
_cell.length_c   1.000
_cell.angle_alpha   90.00
_cell.angle_beta   90.00
_cell.angle_gamma   90.00
#
_symmetry.space_group_name_H-M   'P 1'
#
loop_
_entity.id
_entity.type
_entity.pdbx_description
1 polymer ?
#
loop_
_entity_poly.entity_id
_entity_poly.type
_entity_poly.pdbx_seq_one_letter_code
_entity_poly.pdbx_strand_id
1 'polypeptide(L)'
;MTAPEGRGIAGHEHDGKTFRILHVSTGNVCRSPITERLTRHALIDRLGDPMGGGLIVESAGTWGHEGAPMESNAEQVLADFGADYSGFTGRELLDEHVIRADLVLTATRDHRAQVISMGHSAGLRTFTLKEFTRLVRAIDPATLPDPRDGHGTVDRARALVRAAAALRGWLLAPSAEADEVNDPYGAPITFFRSIGDEINQALDPVVTALTGVRARG
;
A
#
# COMPACT_ATOMS: atom_id res chain seq x y z
N MET A 1 -8.62 46.29 14.80
CA MET A 1 -8.24 45.37 13.70
C MET A 1 -7.47 44.24 14.33
N THR A 2 -8.17 43.18 14.68
CA THR A 2 -7.61 41.95 15.26
C THR A 2 -7.28 40.98 14.12
N ALA A 3 -6.02 40.52 14.06
CA ALA A 3 -5.55 39.54 13.12
C ALA A 3 -6.26 38.18 13.36
N PRO A 4 -6.55 37.38 12.32
CA PRO A 4 -7.11 36.06 12.52
C PRO A 4 -6.03 35.12 13.06
N GLU A 5 -6.33 34.50 14.19
CA GLU A 5 -5.54 33.41 14.78
C GLU A 5 -5.42 32.25 13.77
N GLY A 6 -4.19 31.91 13.43
CA GLY A 6 -3.89 30.76 12.61
C GLY A 6 -4.38 29.48 13.28
N ARG A 7 -5.30 28.76 12.64
CA ARG A 7 -5.66 27.38 13.01
C ARG A 7 -4.42 26.52 12.83
N GLY A 8 -3.80 26.19 13.94
CA GLY A 8 -2.77 25.17 13.97
C GLY A 8 -3.34 23.87 13.42
N ILE A 9 -2.68 23.33 12.40
CA ILE A 9 -2.95 21.97 11.90
C ILE A 9 -2.63 21.04 13.08
N ALA A 10 -3.67 20.51 13.71
CA ALA A 10 -3.53 19.50 14.75
C ALA A 10 -2.77 18.31 14.13
N GLY A 11 -1.52 18.10 14.54
CA GLY A 11 -0.78 16.90 14.20
C GLY A 11 -1.61 15.71 14.63
N HIS A 12 -1.94 14.82 13.70
CA HIS A 12 -2.61 13.57 14.02
C HIS A 12 -1.67 12.78 14.93
N GLU A 13 -2.00 12.72 16.22
CA GLU A 13 -1.38 11.77 17.13
C GLU A 13 -1.71 10.37 16.63
N HIS A 14 -0.73 9.70 16.02
CA HIS A 14 -0.80 8.27 15.85
C HIS A 14 -0.89 7.66 17.25
N ASP A 15 -1.95 6.92 17.52
CA ASP A 15 -2.17 6.25 18.82
C ASP A 15 -1.10 5.17 19.14
N GLY A 16 -0.11 5.03 18.31
CA GLY A 16 0.98 4.06 18.40
C GLY A 16 0.57 2.62 18.12
N LYS A 17 -0.72 2.32 18.07
CA LYS A 17 -1.29 0.97 18.02
C LYS A 17 -1.63 0.50 16.61
N THR A 18 -1.71 1.41 15.65
CA THR A 18 -2.08 1.10 14.26
C THR A 18 -1.03 1.59 13.28
N PHE A 19 -0.96 0.92 12.12
CA PHE A 19 -0.13 1.28 10.98
C PHE A 19 -0.99 1.23 9.72
N ARG A 20 -1.08 2.34 8.99
CA ARG A 20 -1.95 2.49 7.82
C ARG A 20 -1.16 2.37 6.52
N ILE A 21 -1.59 1.44 5.67
CA ILE A 21 -1.07 1.23 4.32
C ILE A 21 -2.12 1.74 3.34
N LEU A 22 -1.75 2.69 2.49
CA LEU A 22 -2.60 3.26 1.46
C LEU A 22 -2.10 2.84 0.08
N HIS A 23 -2.94 2.13 -0.69
CA HIS A 23 -2.67 1.80 -2.08
C HIS A 23 -3.29 2.84 -3.02
N VAL A 24 -2.50 3.36 -3.98
CA VAL A 24 -2.95 4.45 -4.86
C VAL A 24 -2.76 4.08 -6.33
N SER A 25 -3.83 4.26 -7.12
CA SER A 25 -3.81 4.20 -8.59
C SER A 25 -4.65 5.34 -9.17
N THR A 26 -5.08 5.28 -10.43
CA THR A 26 -5.87 6.35 -11.06
C THR A 26 -7.31 6.35 -10.54
N GLY A 27 -8.14 5.40 -10.99
CA GLY A 27 -9.60 5.41 -10.78
C GLY A 27 -10.08 4.74 -9.50
N ASN A 28 -9.21 4.04 -8.76
CA ASN A 28 -9.56 3.19 -7.61
C ASN A 28 -10.63 2.13 -7.93
N VAL A 29 -10.59 1.56 -9.14
CA VAL A 29 -11.51 0.49 -9.56
C VAL A 29 -10.81 -0.79 -10.05
N CYS A 30 -9.48 -0.73 -10.34
CA CYS A 30 -8.69 -1.89 -10.79
C CYS A 30 -7.49 -2.14 -9.89
N ARG A 31 -6.32 -1.49 -10.15
CA ARG A 31 -5.02 -1.80 -9.53
C ARG A 31 -5.00 -1.63 -8.03
N SER A 32 -5.37 -0.46 -7.52
CA SER A 32 -5.30 -0.19 -6.07
C SER A 32 -6.27 -1.04 -5.26
N PRO A 33 -7.53 -1.34 -5.70
CA PRO A 33 -8.39 -2.27 -4.98
C PRO A 33 -7.88 -3.72 -5.04
N ILE A 34 -7.35 -4.19 -6.18
CA ILE A 34 -6.70 -5.51 -6.23
C ILE A 34 -5.56 -5.57 -5.20
N THR A 35 -4.69 -4.56 -5.17
CA THR A 35 -3.56 -4.50 -4.24
C THR A 35 -4.04 -4.46 -2.78
N GLU A 36 -5.06 -3.65 -2.46
CA GLU A 36 -5.66 -3.57 -1.13
C GLU A 36 -6.16 -4.95 -0.67
N ARG A 37 -7.00 -5.59 -1.49
CA ARG A 37 -7.66 -6.83 -1.12
C ARG A 37 -6.70 -8.01 -1.02
N LEU A 38 -5.71 -8.10 -1.92
CA LEU A 38 -4.65 -9.11 -1.83
C LEU A 38 -3.75 -8.87 -0.61
N THR A 39 -3.45 -7.60 -0.26
CA THR A 39 -2.69 -7.29 0.97
C THR A 39 -3.45 -7.75 2.21
N ARG A 40 -4.75 -7.42 2.32
CA ARG A 40 -5.61 -7.87 3.43
C ARG A 40 -5.67 -9.40 3.51
N HIS A 41 -5.91 -10.06 2.38
CA HIS A 41 -5.95 -11.52 2.30
C HIS A 41 -4.65 -12.16 2.81
N ALA A 42 -3.51 -11.68 2.32
CA ALA A 42 -2.20 -12.17 2.74
C ALA A 42 -1.88 -11.89 4.22
N LEU A 43 -2.33 -10.76 4.80
CA LEU A 43 -2.17 -10.47 6.22
C LEU A 43 -3.01 -11.41 7.09
N ILE A 44 -4.27 -11.65 6.72
CA ILE A 44 -5.17 -12.58 7.45
C ILE A 44 -4.59 -14.00 7.41
N ASP A 45 -4.15 -14.46 6.23
CA ASP A 45 -3.56 -15.80 6.08
C ASP A 45 -2.33 -16.00 6.99
N ARG A 46 -1.47 -14.98 7.09
CA ARG A 46 -0.21 -15.08 7.84
C ARG A 46 -0.37 -14.85 9.34
N LEU A 47 -1.22 -13.93 9.74
CA LEU A 47 -1.39 -13.56 11.15
C LEU A 47 -2.52 -14.33 11.83
N GLY A 48 -3.45 -14.92 11.06
CA GLY A 48 -4.67 -15.54 11.59
C GLY A 48 -5.60 -14.55 12.31
N ASP A 49 -5.39 -13.26 12.09
CA ASP A 49 -6.12 -12.16 12.73
C ASP A 49 -6.84 -11.31 11.68
N PRO A 50 -8.19 -11.26 11.68
CA PRO A 50 -8.96 -10.42 10.77
C PRO A 50 -8.62 -8.92 10.86
N MET A 51 -8.08 -8.48 12.00
CA MET A 51 -7.62 -7.11 12.22
C MET A 51 -6.18 -6.86 11.74
N GLY A 52 -5.51 -7.88 11.18
CA GLY A 52 -4.20 -7.75 10.56
C GLY A 52 -3.08 -7.30 11.52
N GLY A 53 -3.18 -7.62 12.81
CA GLY A 53 -2.15 -7.26 13.79
C GLY A 53 -1.95 -5.74 13.96
N GLY A 54 -3.01 -4.96 13.75
CA GLY A 54 -2.97 -3.48 13.79
C GLY A 54 -2.58 -2.83 12.44
N LEU A 55 -2.43 -3.62 11.37
CA LEU A 55 -2.18 -3.10 10.02
C LEU A 55 -3.52 -2.81 9.32
N ILE A 56 -3.80 -1.54 9.08
CA ILE A 56 -5.00 -1.07 8.38
C ILE A 56 -4.63 -0.86 6.92
N VAL A 57 -5.34 -1.52 6.00
CA VAL A 57 -5.08 -1.42 4.56
C VAL A 57 -6.24 -0.75 3.88
N GLU A 58 -5.93 0.27 3.08
CA GLU A 58 -6.91 1.10 2.37
C GLU A 58 -6.42 1.37 0.95
N SER A 59 -7.33 1.82 0.06
CA SER A 59 -6.95 2.29 -1.27
C SER A 59 -7.72 3.55 -1.67
N ALA A 60 -7.16 4.32 -2.60
CA ALA A 60 -7.80 5.51 -3.19
C ALA A 60 -7.29 5.74 -4.62
N GLY A 61 -7.95 6.61 -5.37
CA GLY A 61 -7.58 6.98 -6.73
C GLY A 61 -7.20 8.45 -6.85
N THR A 62 -6.12 8.77 -7.58
CA THR A 62 -5.74 10.16 -7.87
C THR A 62 -6.79 10.88 -8.73
N TRP A 63 -7.65 10.12 -9.35
CA TRP A 63 -8.88 10.52 -10.02
C TRP A 63 -9.92 9.43 -9.74
N GLY A 64 -10.25 9.28 -8.46
CA GLY A 64 -11.09 8.20 -7.96
C GLY A 64 -12.52 8.31 -8.43
N HIS A 65 -13.10 7.17 -8.78
CA HIS A 65 -14.52 7.08 -9.12
C HIS A 65 -15.30 6.90 -7.81
N GLU A 66 -15.65 8.02 -7.17
CA GLU A 66 -16.31 8.01 -5.87
C GLU A 66 -17.61 7.20 -5.88
N GLY A 67 -17.73 6.24 -4.96
CA GLY A 67 -18.89 5.36 -4.86
C GLY A 67 -19.00 4.28 -5.94
N ALA A 68 -18.11 4.24 -6.93
CA ALA A 68 -18.15 3.22 -7.98
C ALA A 68 -17.77 1.83 -7.43
N PRO A 69 -18.39 0.75 -7.96
CA PRO A 69 -17.94 -0.61 -7.66
C PRO A 69 -16.58 -0.88 -8.28
N MET A 70 -15.94 -1.96 -7.86
CA MET A 70 -14.74 -2.48 -8.50
C MET A 70 -15.10 -2.91 -9.95
N GLU A 71 -14.11 -2.82 -10.84
CA GLU A 71 -14.25 -3.33 -12.22
C GLU A 71 -14.42 -4.86 -12.18
N SER A 72 -15.33 -5.40 -12.99
CA SER A 72 -15.74 -6.82 -12.91
C SER A 72 -14.59 -7.82 -13.10
N ASN A 73 -13.64 -7.50 -14.00
CA ASN A 73 -12.45 -8.32 -14.17
C ASN A 73 -11.51 -8.25 -12.96
N ALA A 74 -11.50 -7.14 -12.22
CA ALA A 74 -10.74 -7.03 -10.97
C ALA A 74 -11.37 -7.90 -9.86
N GLU A 75 -12.71 -7.92 -9.75
CA GLU A 75 -13.44 -8.84 -8.86
C GLU A 75 -13.13 -10.31 -9.18
N GLN A 76 -13.13 -10.65 -10.48
CA GLN A 76 -12.81 -12.02 -10.93
C GLN A 76 -11.38 -12.42 -10.55
N VAL A 77 -10.41 -11.53 -10.70
CA VAL A 77 -9.02 -11.78 -10.27
C VAL A 77 -8.97 -12.04 -8.77
N LEU A 78 -9.65 -11.24 -7.95
CA LEU A 78 -9.69 -11.45 -6.50
C LEU A 78 -10.36 -12.77 -6.12
N ALA A 79 -11.44 -13.15 -6.82
CA ALA A 79 -12.09 -14.44 -6.65
C ALA A 79 -11.15 -15.61 -7.00
N ASP A 80 -10.36 -15.49 -8.06
CA ASP A 80 -9.36 -16.50 -8.46
C ASP A 80 -8.29 -16.71 -7.36
N PHE A 81 -7.96 -15.65 -6.59
CA PHE A 81 -7.06 -15.73 -5.41
C PHE A 81 -7.77 -16.12 -4.10
N GLY A 82 -9.10 -16.24 -4.09
CA GLY A 82 -9.88 -16.47 -2.87
C GLY A 82 -9.92 -15.25 -1.92
N ALA A 83 -9.59 -14.07 -2.43
CA ALA A 83 -9.61 -12.84 -1.65
C ALA A 83 -11.01 -12.22 -1.59
N ASP A 84 -11.42 -11.73 -0.42
CA ASP A 84 -12.70 -11.04 -0.25
C ASP A 84 -12.70 -9.68 -0.93
N TYR A 85 -13.62 -9.46 -1.85
CA TYR A 85 -13.84 -8.19 -2.54
C TYR A 85 -15.19 -7.54 -2.21
N SER A 86 -15.96 -8.14 -1.30
CA SER A 86 -17.28 -7.64 -0.93
C SER A 86 -17.23 -6.25 -0.31
N GLY A 87 -18.30 -5.47 -0.52
CA GLY A 87 -18.48 -4.16 0.08
C GLY A 87 -17.43 -3.11 -0.34
N PHE A 88 -16.68 -3.35 -1.42
CA PHE A 88 -15.77 -2.35 -1.95
C PHE A 88 -16.53 -1.21 -2.64
N THR A 89 -16.07 0.02 -2.39
CA THR A 89 -16.49 1.21 -3.12
C THR A 89 -15.24 2.07 -3.41
N GLY A 90 -15.14 2.52 -4.65
CA GLY A 90 -14.08 3.43 -5.09
C GLY A 90 -14.16 4.78 -4.38
N ARG A 91 -13.02 5.43 -4.18
CA ARG A 91 -12.94 6.76 -3.57
C ARG A 91 -11.82 7.60 -4.14
N GLU A 92 -12.04 8.92 -4.11
CA GLU A 92 -11.04 9.92 -4.45
C GLU A 92 -9.93 9.96 -3.41
N LEU A 93 -8.69 10.22 -3.85
CA LEU A 93 -7.56 10.47 -2.97
C LEU A 93 -7.63 11.89 -2.42
N LEU A 94 -7.75 12.02 -1.10
CA LEU A 94 -7.75 13.30 -0.40
C LEU A 94 -6.48 13.47 0.43
N ASP A 95 -6.11 14.72 0.73
CA ASP A 95 -4.94 15.07 1.55
C ASP A 95 -4.95 14.31 2.90
N GLU A 96 -6.12 14.16 3.50
CA GLU A 96 -6.28 13.46 4.78
C GLU A 96 -5.92 11.96 4.69
N HIS A 97 -6.14 11.31 3.53
CA HIS A 97 -5.71 9.92 3.32
C HIS A 97 -4.19 9.84 3.34
N VAL A 98 -3.52 10.77 2.65
CA VAL A 98 -2.04 10.83 2.61
C VAL A 98 -1.46 11.18 3.98
N ILE A 99 -2.07 12.13 4.70
CA ILE A 99 -1.60 12.54 6.04
C ILE A 99 -1.67 11.38 7.02
N ARG A 100 -2.75 10.60 7.00
CA ARG A 100 -2.97 9.46 7.92
C ARG A 100 -2.18 8.20 7.58
N ALA A 101 -1.69 8.06 6.35
CA ALA A 101 -0.97 6.87 5.92
C ALA A 101 0.45 6.83 6.53
N ASP A 102 0.85 5.69 7.08
CA ASP A 102 2.23 5.39 7.49
C ASP A 102 3.08 4.90 6.32
N LEU A 103 2.44 4.28 5.32
CA LEU A 103 3.04 3.81 4.08
C LEU A 103 2.07 4.06 2.93
N VAL A 104 2.54 4.68 1.85
CA VAL A 104 1.78 4.81 0.60
C VAL A 104 2.48 4.02 -0.50
N LEU A 105 1.74 3.10 -1.11
CA LEU A 105 2.20 2.27 -2.22
C LEU A 105 1.40 2.61 -3.48
N THR A 106 2.07 3.17 -4.48
CA THR A 106 1.44 3.62 -5.71
C THR A 106 1.66 2.64 -6.85
N ALA A 107 0.73 2.60 -7.82
CA ALA A 107 0.87 1.74 -8.99
C ALA A 107 1.97 2.21 -9.95
N THR A 108 2.18 3.52 -10.07
CA THR A 108 3.17 4.12 -10.99
C THR A 108 3.95 5.24 -10.31
N ARG A 109 5.02 5.69 -10.97
CA ARG A 109 5.83 6.84 -10.56
C ARG A 109 5.05 8.15 -10.63
N ASP A 110 4.13 8.28 -11.59
CA ASP A 110 3.27 9.46 -11.71
C ASP A 110 2.31 9.57 -10.53
N HIS A 111 1.68 8.48 -10.12
CA HIS A 111 0.88 8.46 -8.89
C HIS A 111 1.71 8.83 -7.66
N ARG A 112 2.96 8.34 -7.58
CA ARG A 112 3.87 8.69 -6.49
C ARG A 112 4.18 10.19 -6.48
N ALA A 113 4.45 10.78 -7.64
CA ALA A 113 4.70 12.22 -7.76
C ALA A 113 3.47 13.05 -7.32
N GLN A 114 2.26 12.62 -7.71
CA GLN A 114 1.02 13.27 -7.31
C GLN A 114 0.82 13.19 -5.78
N VAL A 115 0.98 12.03 -5.15
CA VAL A 115 0.89 11.87 -3.68
C VAL A 115 1.90 12.78 -2.97
N ILE A 116 3.15 12.86 -3.44
CA ILE A 116 4.18 13.70 -2.83
C ILE A 116 3.82 15.20 -2.97
N SER A 117 3.17 15.60 -4.07
CA SER A 117 2.73 16.98 -4.25
C SER A 117 1.63 17.41 -3.28
N MET A 118 0.81 16.45 -2.78
CA MET A 118 -0.22 16.70 -1.78
C MET A 118 0.36 16.92 -0.37
N GLY A 119 1.57 16.41 -0.10
CA GLY A 119 2.20 16.61 1.21
C GLY A 119 3.70 16.29 1.21
N HIS A 120 4.56 17.30 1.37
CA HIS A 120 6.01 17.15 1.30
C HIS A 120 6.57 16.11 2.29
N SER A 121 5.95 15.95 3.47
CA SER A 121 6.33 14.94 4.46
C SER A 121 6.04 13.50 3.98
N ALA A 122 5.21 13.30 2.95
CA ALA A 122 4.88 11.99 2.41
C ALA A 122 6.05 11.34 1.66
N GLY A 123 7.04 12.11 1.18
CA GLY A 123 8.10 11.62 0.32
C GLY A 123 8.89 10.43 0.88
N LEU A 124 9.16 10.39 2.19
CA LEU A 124 9.92 9.31 2.83
C LEU A 124 9.13 8.01 3.04
N ARG A 125 7.80 8.06 2.93
CA ARG A 125 6.90 6.92 3.14
C ARG A 125 6.05 6.58 1.91
N THR A 126 6.31 7.24 0.76
CA THR A 126 5.62 6.97 -0.51
C THR A 126 6.56 6.32 -1.51
N PHE A 127 6.18 5.16 -2.00
CA PHE A 127 6.94 4.35 -2.97
C PHE A 127 5.98 3.85 -4.06
N THR A 128 6.50 3.42 -5.21
CA THR A 128 5.72 2.49 -6.01
C THR A 128 5.74 1.11 -5.35
N LEU A 129 4.74 0.28 -5.61
CA LEU A 129 4.70 -1.09 -5.07
C LEU A 129 5.98 -1.86 -5.40
N LYS A 130 6.41 -1.82 -6.64
CA LYS A 130 7.60 -2.57 -7.11
C LYS A 130 8.92 -1.96 -6.61
N GLU A 131 9.01 -0.63 -6.48
CA GLU A 131 10.13 0.03 -5.79
C GLU A 131 10.25 -0.49 -4.36
N PHE A 132 9.15 -0.44 -3.60
CA PHE A 132 9.14 -0.88 -2.20
C PHE A 132 9.53 -2.36 -2.08
N THR A 133 8.97 -3.21 -2.92
CA THR A 133 9.32 -4.64 -2.99
C THR A 133 10.81 -4.86 -3.21
N ARG A 134 11.43 -4.13 -4.14
CA ARG A 134 12.86 -4.22 -4.42
C ARG A 134 13.70 -3.82 -3.21
N LEU A 135 13.33 -2.72 -2.55
CA LEU A 135 14.04 -2.23 -1.36
C LEU A 135 13.89 -3.22 -0.18
N VAL A 136 12.68 -3.73 0.05
CA VAL A 136 12.40 -4.70 1.12
C VAL A 136 13.22 -5.98 0.97
N ARG A 137 13.41 -6.48 -0.25
CA ARG A 137 14.22 -7.68 -0.52
C ARG A 137 15.69 -7.51 -0.11
N ALA A 138 16.20 -6.29 -0.01
CA ALA A 138 17.57 -5.99 0.39
C ALA A 138 17.72 -5.73 1.90
N ILE A 139 16.62 -5.68 2.65
CA ILE A 139 16.66 -5.47 4.09
C ILE A 139 16.80 -6.83 4.79
N ASP A 140 17.81 -6.96 5.67
CA ASP A 140 17.93 -8.13 6.52
C ASP A 140 16.77 -8.15 7.54
N PRO A 141 15.89 -9.17 7.51
CA PRO A 141 14.75 -9.26 8.44
C PRO A 141 15.16 -9.30 9.91
N ALA A 142 16.38 -9.72 10.24
CA ALA A 142 16.89 -9.78 11.60
C ALA A 142 17.15 -8.38 12.20
N THR A 143 17.26 -7.36 11.36
CA THR A 143 17.44 -5.96 11.81
C THR A 143 16.13 -5.27 12.19
N LEU A 144 14.99 -5.90 11.92
CA LEU A 144 13.67 -5.38 12.23
C LEU A 144 13.17 -5.89 13.58
N PRO A 145 12.33 -5.12 14.31
CA PRO A 145 11.71 -5.56 15.56
C PRO A 145 11.00 -6.92 15.43
N ASP A 146 11.00 -7.72 16.50
CA ASP A 146 10.27 -8.99 16.52
C ASP A 146 8.74 -8.70 16.48
N PRO A 147 8.00 -9.27 15.54
CA PRO A 147 6.57 -9.02 15.42
C PRO A 147 5.73 -9.59 16.58
N ARG A 148 6.32 -10.42 17.45
CA ARG A 148 5.66 -11.03 18.60
C ARG A 148 5.71 -10.18 19.87
N ASP A 149 6.49 -9.10 19.89
CA ASP A 149 6.68 -8.24 21.06
C ASP A 149 5.65 -7.10 21.08
N GLY A 150 4.67 -7.14 21.98
CA GLY A 150 3.71 -6.06 22.24
C GLY A 150 3.03 -5.49 20.98
N HIS A 151 3.44 -4.31 20.53
CA HIS A 151 3.02 -3.72 19.24
C HIS A 151 3.94 -4.11 18.08
N GLY A 152 4.59 -5.28 18.17
CA GLY A 152 5.71 -5.71 17.34
C GLY A 152 5.46 -5.62 15.84
N THR A 153 4.27 -5.99 15.35
CA THR A 153 3.93 -5.87 13.91
C THR A 153 3.93 -4.41 13.46
N VAL A 154 3.35 -3.51 14.26
CA VAL A 154 3.28 -2.07 13.95
C VAL A 154 4.68 -1.43 14.02
N ASP A 155 5.45 -1.73 15.06
CA ASP A 155 6.81 -1.21 15.21
C ASP A 155 7.74 -1.74 14.12
N ARG A 156 7.57 -3.01 13.76
CA ARG A 156 8.26 -3.64 12.65
C ARG A 156 7.94 -2.95 11.31
N ALA A 157 6.67 -2.66 11.05
CA ALA A 157 6.24 -1.95 9.84
C ALA A 157 6.86 -0.55 9.74
N ARG A 158 6.87 0.20 10.85
CA ARG A 158 7.53 1.52 10.91
C ARG A 158 9.04 1.43 10.66
N ALA A 159 9.69 0.44 11.26
CA ALA A 159 11.12 0.20 11.04
C ALA A 159 11.43 -0.17 9.59
N LEU A 160 10.58 -1.02 8.97
CA LEU A 160 10.71 -1.43 7.58
C LEU A 160 10.63 -0.23 6.62
N VAL A 161 9.67 0.69 6.82
CA VAL A 161 9.54 1.91 5.99
C VAL A 161 10.78 2.79 6.12
N ARG A 162 11.30 3.00 7.34
CA ARG A 162 12.53 3.78 7.55
C ARG A 162 13.74 3.14 6.87
N ALA A 163 13.89 1.82 6.99
CA ALA A 163 14.98 1.08 6.36
C ALA A 163 14.88 1.15 4.82
N ALA A 164 13.69 0.99 4.25
CA ALA A 164 13.47 1.13 2.82
C ALA A 164 13.77 2.55 2.32
N ALA A 165 13.34 3.58 3.06
CA ALA A 165 13.64 4.98 2.71
C ALA A 165 15.16 5.26 2.72
N ALA A 166 15.91 4.68 3.64
CA ALA A 166 17.39 4.82 3.70
C ALA A 166 18.10 4.14 2.52
N LEU A 167 17.52 3.10 1.93
CA LEU A 167 18.08 2.40 0.75
C LEU A 167 17.70 3.08 -0.58
N ARG A 168 16.75 4.01 -0.57
CA ARG A 168 16.34 4.73 -1.78
C ARG A 168 17.53 5.51 -2.36
N GLY A 169 17.73 5.40 -3.68
CA GLY A 169 18.86 5.99 -4.38
C GLY A 169 20.08 5.09 -4.48
N TRP A 170 20.21 4.07 -3.63
CA TRP A 170 21.29 3.07 -3.72
C TRP A 170 20.89 1.86 -4.56
N LEU A 171 19.62 1.46 -4.50
CA LEU A 171 19.06 0.33 -5.25
C LEU A 171 18.13 0.87 -6.35
N LEU A 172 18.68 1.19 -7.49
CA LEU A 172 17.93 1.71 -8.62
C LEU A 172 17.21 0.59 -9.38
N ALA A 173 16.07 0.90 -9.96
CA ALA A 173 15.42 0.03 -10.94
C ALA A 173 16.22 0.03 -12.26
N PRO A 174 16.19 -1.08 -13.02
CA PRO A 174 16.85 -1.15 -14.34
C PRO A 174 16.25 -0.16 -15.35
N SER A 175 14.98 0.19 -15.22
CA SER A 175 14.29 1.23 -15.99
C SER A 175 13.15 1.85 -15.16
N ALA A 176 12.54 2.92 -15.65
CA ALA A 176 11.39 3.56 -15.00
C ALA A 176 10.19 2.62 -14.95
N GLU A 177 9.94 1.92 -16.04
CA GLU A 177 8.82 0.99 -16.24
C GLU A 177 8.91 -0.23 -15.30
N ALA A 178 10.13 -0.60 -14.90
CA ALA A 178 10.35 -1.70 -13.95
C ALA A 178 9.70 -1.45 -12.57
N ASP A 179 9.43 -0.20 -12.24
CA ASP A 179 8.77 0.20 -10.99
C ASP A 179 7.24 0.37 -11.14
N GLU A 180 6.67 0.10 -12.31
CA GLU A 180 5.26 0.38 -12.60
C GLU A 180 4.42 -0.88 -12.77
N VAL A 181 3.17 -0.81 -12.31
CA VAL A 181 2.12 -1.78 -12.59
C VAL A 181 1.24 -1.22 -13.69
N ASN A 182 1.21 -1.90 -14.83
CA ASN A 182 0.45 -1.49 -16.01
C ASN A 182 -1.06 -1.38 -15.73
N ASP A 183 -1.74 -0.47 -16.45
CA ASP A 183 -3.18 -0.28 -16.28
C ASP A 183 -3.98 -1.33 -17.08
N PRO A 184 -4.78 -2.19 -16.41
CA PRO A 184 -5.59 -3.17 -17.09
C PRO A 184 -6.97 -2.63 -17.51
N TYR A 185 -7.33 -1.37 -17.21
CA TYR A 185 -8.65 -0.83 -17.48
C TYR A 185 -9.02 -0.97 -18.97
N GLY A 186 -10.19 -1.58 -19.25
CA GLY A 186 -10.66 -1.87 -20.60
C GLY A 186 -9.96 -3.05 -21.29
N ALA A 187 -9.00 -3.71 -20.64
CA ALA A 187 -8.32 -4.87 -21.20
C ALA A 187 -9.09 -6.19 -20.93
N PRO A 188 -8.79 -7.27 -21.67
CA PRO A 188 -9.40 -8.58 -21.43
C PRO A 188 -8.95 -9.18 -20.08
N ILE A 189 -9.75 -10.11 -19.55
CA ILE A 189 -9.50 -10.79 -18.25
C ILE A 189 -8.11 -11.43 -18.16
N THR A 190 -7.57 -11.93 -19.25
CA THR A 190 -6.22 -12.54 -19.27
C THR A 190 -5.13 -11.53 -18.87
N PHE A 191 -5.29 -10.26 -19.28
CA PHE A 191 -4.37 -9.19 -18.86
C PHE A 191 -4.60 -8.79 -17.41
N PHE A 192 -5.86 -8.72 -16.95
CA PHE A 192 -6.15 -8.52 -15.52
C PHE A 192 -5.51 -9.61 -14.64
N ARG A 193 -5.58 -10.88 -15.04
CA ARG A 193 -4.93 -11.99 -14.34
C ARG A 193 -3.42 -11.81 -14.26
N SER A 194 -2.78 -11.43 -15.37
CA SER A 194 -1.32 -11.17 -15.35
C SER A 194 -0.95 -10.01 -14.42
N ILE A 195 -1.77 -8.97 -14.34
CA ILE A 195 -1.57 -7.86 -13.39
C ILE A 195 -1.82 -8.32 -11.95
N GLY A 196 -2.84 -9.15 -11.69
CA GLY A 196 -3.09 -9.75 -10.38
C GLY A 196 -1.91 -10.59 -9.90
N ASP A 197 -1.38 -11.45 -10.76
CA ASP A 197 -0.19 -12.26 -10.49
C ASP A 197 1.04 -11.39 -10.18
N GLU A 198 1.27 -10.34 -10.97
CA GLU A 198 2.37 -9.38 -10.76
C GLU A 198 2.24 -8.67 -9.40
N ILE A 199 1.05 -8.18 -9.07
CA ILE A 199 0.76 -7.55 -7.78
C ILE A 199 1.00 -8.53 -6.63
N ASN A 200 0.45 -9.74 -6.72
CA ASN A 200 0.59 -10.76 -5.68
C ASN A 200 2.06 -11.14 -5.45
N GLN A 201 2.85 -11.32 -6.52
CA GLN A 201 4.28 -11.59 -6.43
C GLN A 201 5.07 -10.41 -5.83
N ALA A 202 4.65 -9.17 -6.08
CA ALA A 202 5.26 -8.00 -5.48
C ALA A 202 4.90 -7.86 -3.99
N LEU A 203 3.69 -8.23 -3.60
CA LEU A 203 3.21 -8.16 -2.21
C LEU A 203 3.84 -9.21 -1.30
N ASP A 204 4.15 -10.41 -1.79
CA ASP A 204 4.63 -11.51 -0.97
C ASP A 204 5.85 -11.14 -0.08
N PRO A 205 6.96 -10.60 -0.61
CA PRO A 205 8.09 -10.19 0.23
C PRO A 205 7.74 -9.00 1.15
N VAL A 206 6.85 -8.11 0.73
CA VAL A 206 6.40 -6.97 1.56
C VAL A 206 5.63 -7.47 2.78
N VAL A 207 4.63 -8.33 2.58
CA VAL A 207 3.83 -8.87 3.69
C VAL A 207 4.67 -9.78 4.58
N THR A 208 5.60 -10.56 4.00
CA THR A 208 6.58 -11.35 4.77
C THR A 208 7.43 -10.45 5.68
N ALA A 209 7.93 -9.34 5.17
CA ALA A 209 8.75 -8.42 5.96
C ALA A 209 7.93 -7.71 7.05
N LEU A 210 6.68 -7.33 6.77
CA LEU A 210 5.77 -6.71 7.73
C LEU A 210 5.41 -7.66 8.88
N THR A 211 5.09 -8.90 8.58
CA THR A 211 4.58 -9.88 9.56
C THR A 211 5.66 -10.73 10.21
N GLY A 212 6.85 -10.82 9.60
CA GLY A 212 7.89 -11.78 9.99
C GLY A 212 7.51 -13.24 9.66
N VAL A 213 6.39 -13.48 8.99
CA VAL A 213 5.86 -14.81 8.66
C VAL A 213 5.84 -15.00 7.14
N ARG A 214 6.36 -16.12 6.66
CA ARG A 214 6.27 -16.50 5.24
C ARG A 214 4.88 -17.05 4.91
N ALA A 215 4.49 -16.96 3.64
CA ALA A 215 3.29 -17.65 3.15
C ALA A 215 3.35 -19.15 3.46
N ARG A 216 2.21 -19.73 3.80
CA ARG A 216 2.07 -21.18 3.89
C ARG A 216 2.08 -21.71 2.46
N GLY A 217 2.99 -22.64 2.18
CA GLY A 217 3.08 -23.30 0.87
C GLY A 217 1.91 -24.23 0.60
#